data_ed38a4abd107a544b858aa1a56628ebb
#
_entry.id   ed38a4abd107a544b858aa1a56628ebb
#
_cell.length_a   1.000
_cell.length_b   1.000
_cell.length_c   1.000
_cell.angle_alpha   90.00
_cell.angle_beta   90.00
_cell.angle_gamma   90.00
#
_symmetry.space_group_name_H-M   'P 1'
#
loop_
_entity.id
_entity.type
_entity.pdbx_description
1 polymer ?
#
loop_
_entity_poly.entity_id
_entity_poly.type
_entity_poly.pdbx_seq_one_letter_code
_entity_poly.pdbx_strand_id
1 'polypeptide(L)'
;MIESSYFHPMTVHFPIALIMIGFIIDLFSVFNNKEPCLSKTGYYLEIIGMIAAIVAFGTGYYFTGSLAGEAGIARVEHKLFATFTLVFIILATTFRVLLVYLKKEESYLKWVALGLYLCAFIFVIYAGHLGGMLVENYLMGI
;
A
#
# COMPACT_ATOMS: atom_id res chain seq x y z
N MET A 1 11.53 -6.92 -26.43
CA MET A 1 11.54 -5.66 -25.64
C MET A 1 10.34 -5.72 -24.70
N ILE A 2 10.52 -5.47 -23.42
CA ILE A 2 9.38 -5.41 -22.46
C ILE A 2 8.64 -4.12 -22.79
N GLU A 3 7.36 -4.21 -23.14
CA GLU A 3 6.54 -3.02 -23.33
C GLU A 3 6.42 -2.26 -22.01
N SER A 4 6.44 -0.94 -22.08
CA SER A 4 6.38 -0.06 -20.89
C SER A 4 5.13 -0.29 -20.04
N SER A 5 4.05 -0.81 -20.62
CA SER A 5 2.80 -1.17 -19.96
C SER A 5 2.95 -2.26 -18.89
N TYR A 6 3.96 -3.14 -18.99
CA TYR A 6 4.20 -4.20 -18.00
C TYR A 6 4.91 -3.71 -16.73
N PHE A 7 5.53 -2.53 -16.76
CA PHE A 7 6.25 -2.01 -15.58
C PHE A 7 5.32 -1.81 -14.39
N HIS A 8 4.14 -1.27 -14.61
CA HIS A 8 3.19 -1.04 -13.53
C HIS A 8 2.71 -2.35 -12.86
N PRO A 9 2.21 -3.36 -13.59
CA PRO A 9 1.84 -4.65 -12.99
C PRO A 9 2.98 -5.32 -12.23
N MET A 10 4.23 -5.17 -12.66
CA MET A 10 5.39 -5.72 -11.94
C MET A 10 5.67 -4.98 -10.64
N THR A 11 5.54 -3.65 -10.63
CA THR A 11 5.89 -2.83 -9.45
C THR A 11 4.86 -2.88 -8.34
N VAL A 12 3.57 -3.09 -8.64
CA VAL A 12 2.48 -3.08 -7.64
C VAL A 12 2.55 -4.21 -6.62
N HIS A 13 3.22 -5.31 -6.93
CA HIS A 13 3.36 -6.43 -6.00
C HIS A 13 4.19 -6.06 -4.76
N PHE A 14 5.15 -5.14 -4.89
CA PHE A 14 5.97 -4.70 -3.77
C PHE A 14 5.17 -3.96 -2.70
N PRO A 15 4.44 -2.87 -3.00
CA PRO A 15 3.65 -2.19 -1.98
C PRO A 15 2.54 -3.09 -1.40
N ILE A 16 1.90 -3.94 -2.20
CA ILE A 16 0.88 -4.87 -1.70
C ILE A 16 1.49 -5.77 -0.63
N ALA A 17 2.59 -6.47 -0.93
CA ALA A 17 3.22 -7.39 0.01
C ALA A 17 3.75 -6.65 1.27
N LEU A 18 4.44 -5.53 1.08
CA LEU A 18 5.07 -4.80 2.19
C LEU A 18 4.04 -4.16 3.13
N ILE A 19 2.98 -3.57 2.59
CA ILE A 19 1.90 -2.97 3.40
C ILE A 19 1.15 -4.06 4.16
N MET A 20 0.81 -5.17 3.51
CA MET A 20 0.06 -6.26 4.13
C MET A 20 0.87 -6.95 5.25
N ILE A 21 2.10 -7.36 4.96
CA ILE A 21 2.96 -8.03 5.94
C ILE A 21 3.35 -7.07 7.06
N GLY A 22 3.69 -5.82 6.71
CA GLY A 22 4.04 -4.80 7.67
C GLY A 22 2.90 -4.51 8.65
N PHE A 23 1.67 -4.38 8.16
CA PHE A 23 0.49 -4.20 9.02
C PHE A 23 0.27 -5.38 9.96
N ILE A 24 0.36 -6.61 9.46
CA ILE A 24 0.18 -7.81 10.28
C ILE A 24 1.23 -7.87 11.39
N ILE A 25 2.49 -7.61 11.08
CA ILE A 25 3.58 -7.59 12.08
C ILE A 25 3.35 -6.47 13.10
N ASP A 26 2.94 -5.30 12.65
CA ASP A 26 2.69 -4.17 13.54
C ASP A 26 1.49 -4.44 14.46
N LEU A 27 0.44 -5.04 13.94
CA LEU A 27 -0.72 -5.47 14.73
C LEU A 27 -0.29 -6.46 15.83
N PHE A 28 0.52 -7.46 15.50
CA PHE A 28 1.05 -8.41 16.50
C PHE A 28 1.96 -7.71 17.53
N SER A 29 2.72 -6.69 17.12
CA SER A 29 3.59 -5.95 18.03
C SER A 29 2.81 -5.20 19.12
N VAL A 30 1.63 -4.69 18.78
CA VAL A 30 0.77 -3.95 19.73
C VAL A 30 0.24 -4.86 20.84
N PHE A 31 -0.04 -6.14 20.52
CA PHE A 31 -0.48 -7.13 21.50
C PHE A 31 0.67 -7.82 22.24
N ASN A 32 1.89 -7.78 21.66
CA ASN A 32 3.07 -8.43 22.24
C ASN A 32 4.20 -7.42 22.52
N ASN A 33 3.96 -6.53 23.47
CA ASN A 33 4.88 -5.46 23.87
C ASN A 33 6.26 -5.96 24.39
N LYS A 34 6.43 -7.28 24.59
CA LYS A 34 7.69 -7.87 25.05
C LYS A 34 8.72 -8.05 23.94
N GLU A 35 8.28 -7.94 22.68
CA GLU A 35 9.13 -8.18 21.51
C GLU A 35 9.35 -6.88 20.70
N PRO A 36 10.29 -6.03 21.10
CA PRO A 36 10.55 -4.75 20.43
C PRO A 36 11.00 -4.92 18.97
N CYS A 37 11.49 -6.11 18.61
CA CYS A 37 11.86 -6.44 17.23
C CYS A 37 10.66 -6.38 16.28
N LEU A 38 9.48 -6.83 16.73
CA LEU A 38 8.26 -6.80 15.91
C LEU A 38 7.86 -5.36 15.56
N SER A 39 7.84 -4.46 16.55
CA SER A 39 7.49 -3.06 16.33
C SER A 39 8.48 -2.38 15.36
N LYS A 40 9.78 -2.63 15.50
CA LYS A 40 10.80 -2.10 14.58
C LYS A 40 10.63 -2.66 13.17
N THR A 41 10.36 -3.95 13.04
CA THR A 41 10.15 -4.60 11.74
C THR A 41 8.92 -4.03 11.05
N GLY A 42 7.78 -3.92 11.76
CA GLY A 42 6.57 -3.29 11.24
C GLY A 42 6.81 -1.85 10.77
N TYR A 43 7.53 -1.05 11.58
CA TYR A 43 7.90 0.32 11.25
C TYR A 43 8.74 0.44 9.96
N TYR A 44 9.76 -0.41 9.79
CA TYR A 44 10.56 -0.38 8.56
C TYR A 44 9.78 -0.86 7.34
N LEU A 45 8.96 -1.90 7.49
CA LEU A 45 8.12 -2.39 6.40
C LEU A 45 7.08 -1.34 5.97
N GLU A 46 6.54 -0.58 6.91
CA GLU A 46 5.63 0.54 6.64
C GLU A 46 6.30 1.63 5.81
N ILE A 47 7.52 2.06 6.18
CA ILE A 47 8.30 3.07 5.43
C ILE A 47 8.63 2.56 4.03
N ILE A 48 9.15 1.33 3.90
CA ILE A 48 9.52 0.77 2.59
C ILE A 48 8.26 0.56 1.75
N GLY A 49 7.16 0.11 2.36
CA GLY A 49 5.85 -0.02 1.73
C GLY A 49 5.30 1.29 1.19
N MET A 50 5.45 2.38 1.95
CA MET A 50 5.08 3.74 1.50
C MET A 50 5.91 4.16 0.28
N ILE A 51 7.23 3.98 0.31
CA ILE A 51 8.11 4.30 -0.82
C ILE A 51 7.72 3.48 -2.05
N ALA A 52 7.49 2.18 -1.87
CA ALA A 52 7.06 1.29 -2.94
C ALA A 52 5.69 1.72 -3.52
N ALA A 53 4.76 2.18 -2.67
CA ALA A 53 3.45 2.68 -3.11
C ALA A 53 3.57 3.96 -3.95
N ILE A 54 4.46 4.88 -3.57
CA ILE A 54 4.75 6.09 -4.36
C ILE A 54 5.29 5.70 -5.74
N VAL A 55 6.26 4.79 -5.81
CA VAL A 55 6.83 4.30 -7.07
C VAL A 55 5.76 3.62 -7.93
N ALA A 56 4.97 2.71 -7.35
CA ALA A 56 3.91 2.01 -8.08
C ALA A 56 2.84 2.98 -8.59
N PHE A 57 2.45 3.97 -7.81
CA PHE A 57 1.51 5.00 -8.24
C PHE A 57 2.06 5.83 -9.41
N GLY A 58 3.34 6.21 -9.36
CA GLY A 58 4.04 6.89 -10.44
C GLY A 58 4.07 6.04 -11.72
N THR A 59 4.42 4.76 -11.62
CA THR A 59 4.42 3.87 -12.80
C THR A 59 3.02 3.71 -13.39
N GLY A 60 1.98 3.65 -12.57
CA GLY A 60 0.58 3.63 -13.03
C GLY A 60 0.18 4.92 -13.75
N TYR A 61 0.68 6.06 -13.30
CA TYR A 61 0.39 7.34 -13.94
C TYR A 61 1.09 7.48 -15.31
N TYR A 62 2.37 7.10 -15.41
CA TYR A 62 3.17 7.35 -16.61
C TYR A 62 3.08 6.24 -17.67
N PHE A 63 2.90 4.98 -17.26
CA PHE A 63 3.01 3.84 -18.16
C PHE A 63 1.68 3.13 -18.49
N THR A 64 0.55 3.57 -17.92
CA THR A 64 -0.76 2.99 -18.24
C THR A 64 -1.59 3.94 -19.08
N GLY A 65 -2.01 3.50 -20.29
CA GLY A 65 -2.87 4.25 -21.20
C GLY A 65 -4.33 4.35 -20.72
N SER A 66 -5.16 5.14 -21.40
CA SER A 66 -6.61 5.18 -21.15
C SER A 66 -7.28 3.93 -21.73
N LEU A 67 -8.19 3.33 -20.95
CA LEU A 67 -9.03 2.23 -21.39
C LEU A 67 -10.46 2.75 -21.57
N ALA A 68 -11.20 2.16 -22.51
CA ALA A 68 -12.60 2.49 -22.78
C ALA A 68 -13.54 1.36 -22.32
N GLY A 69 -14.84 1.66 -22.23
CA GLY A 69 -15.86 0.67 -21.86
C GLY A 69 -15.70 0.18 -20.41
N GLU A 70 -16.00 -1.08 -20.16
CA GLU A 70 -15.95 -1.70 -18.84
C GLU A 70 -14.52 -1.69 -18.24
N ALA A 71 -13.50 -1.91 -19.07
CA ALA A 71 -12.11 -1.80 -18.65
C ALA A 71 -11.77 -0.40 -18.15
N GLY A 72 -12.34 0.64 -18.77
CA GLY A 72 -12.17 2.03 -18.33
C GLY A 72 -12.79 2.28 -16.96
N ILE A 73 -13.97 1.72 -16.68
CA ILE A 73 -14.65 1.83 -15.38
C ILE A 73 -13.80 1.14 -14.30
N ALA A 74 -13.41 -0.11 -14.52
CA ALA A 74 -12.57 -0.87 -13.58
C ALA A 74 -11.24 -0.16 -13.30
N ARG A 75 -10.65 0.49 -14.30
CA ARG A 75 -9.42 1.28 -14.13
C ARG A 75 -9.64 2.51 -13.26
N VAL A 76 -10.76 3.22 -13.41
CA VAL A 76 -11.09 4.38 -12.56
C VAL A 76 -11.25 3.95 -11.10
N GLU A 77 -11.93 2.84 -10.85
CA GLU A 77 -12.11 2.29 -9.52
C GLU A 77 -10.75 1.86 -8.91
N HIS A 78 -9.94 1.12 -9.68
CA HIS A 78 -8.58 0.76 -9.25
C HIS A 78 -7.76 2.00 -8.86
N LYS A 79 -7.78 3.04 -9.71
CA LYS A 79 -7.06 4.30 -9.44
C LYS A 79 -7.56 4.98 -8.16
N LEU A 80 -8.86 4.95 -7.90
CA LEU A 80 -9.45 5.51 -6.68
C LEU A 80 -8.92 4.81 -5.44
N PHE A 81 -8.96 3.48 -5.38
CA PHE A 81 -8.47 2.70 -4.26
C PHE A 81 -6.95 2.78 -4.10
N ALA A 82 -6.20 2.83 -5.21
CA ALA A 82 -4.75 3.07 -5.19
C ALA A 82 -4.43 4.45 -4.62
N THR A 83 -5.23 5.48 -4.93
CA THR A 83 -5.08 6.83 -4.35
C THR A 83 -5.35 6.83 -2.85
N PHE A 84 -6.42 6.17 -2.40
CA PHE A 84 -6.69 6.03 -0.96
C PHE A 84 -5.59 5.27 -0.25
N THR A 85 -5.10 4.16 -0.83
CA THR A 85 -3.94 3.44 -0.29
C THR A 85 -2.75 4.39 -0.09
N LEU A 86 -2.40 5.17 -1.12
CA LEU A 86 -1.27 6.08 -1.08
C LEU A 86 -1.45 7.16 0.00
N VAL A 87 -2.62 7.78 0.07
CA VAL A 87 -2.92 8.82 1.07
C VAL A 87 -2.82 8.24 2.48
N PHE A 88 -3.46 7.11 2.74
CA PHE A 88 -3.47 6.54 4.09
C PHE A 88 -2.12 5.98 4.51
N ILE A 89 -1.33 5.39 3.61
CA ILE A 89 0.00 4.91 3.98
C ILE A 89 0.96 6.08 4.25
N ILE A 90 0.87 7.19 3.51
CA ILE A 90 1.64 8.39 3.79
C ILE A 90 1.25 8.99 5.16
N LEU A 91 -0.05 9.09 5.44
CA LEU A 91 -0.52 9.60 6.73
C LEU A 91 -0.08 8.70 7.89
N ALA A 92 -0.26 7.38 7.75
CA ALA A 92 0.14 6.41 8.76
C ALA A 92 1.64 6.50 9.05
N THR A 93 2.47 6.41 8.00
CA THR A 93 3.93 6.45 8.11
C THR A 93 4.41 7.79 8.71
N THR A 94 3.87 8.92 8.23
CA THR A 94 4.25 10.24 8.76
C THR A 94 3.90 10.35 10.24
N PHE A 95 2.70 9.91 10.62
CA PHE A 95 2.26 9.93 12.00
C PHE A 95 3.12 9.01 12.88
N ARG A 96 3.45 7.80 12.38
CA ARG A 96 4.31 6.85 13.09
C ARG A 96 5.73 7.39 13.28
N VAL A 97 6.34 7.96 12.23
CA VAL A 97 7.66 8.61 12.30
C VAL A 97 7.65 9.72 13.35
N LEU A 98 6.58 10.51 13.39
CA LEU A 98 6.43 11.57 14.40
C LEU A 98 6.36 11.02 15.82
N LEU A 99 5.64 9.91 16.04
CA LEU A 99 5.56 9.24 17.34
C LEU A 99 6.93 8.72 17.80
N VAL A 100 7.69 8.11 16.89
CA VAL A 100 9.06 7.65 17.14
C VAL A 100 9.97 8.82 17.53
N TYR A 101 9.92 9.90 16.73
CA TYR A 101 10.73 11.11 16.99
C TYR A 101 10.39 11.76 18.32
N LEU A 102 9.12 11.83 18.68
CA LEU A 102 8.66 12.40 19.95
C LEU A 102 8.77 11.43 21.15
N LYS A 103 9.25 10.20 20.93
CA LYS A 103 9.32 9.12 21.95
C LYS A 103 7.96 8.83 22.60
N LYS A 104 6.88 8.86 21.80
CA LYS A 104 5.49 8.62 22.22
C LYS A 104 4.90 7.32 21.67
N GLU A 105 5.73 6.38 21.25
CA GLU A 105 5.30 5.10 20.66
C GLU A 105 4.47 4.25 21.63
N GLU A 106 4.69 4.36 22.92
CA GLU A 106 3.94 3.63 23.95
C GLU A 106 2.66 4.31 24.40
N SER A 107 2.32 5.47 23.81
CA SER A 107 1.08 6.19 24.12
C SER A 107 -0.13 5.60 23.41
N TYR A 108 -1.35 6.01 23.81
CA TYR A 108 -2.58 5.64 23.11
C TYR A 108 -2.60 6.04 21.63
N LEU A 109 -1.73 6.96 21.23
CA LEU A 109 -1.57 7.42 19.85
C LEU A 109 -1.09 6.31 18.90
N LYS A 110 -0.47 5.24 19.41
CA LYS A 110 -0.13 4.06 18.61
C LYS A 110 -1.37 3.43 17.96
N TRP A 111 -2.53 3.49 18.63
CA TRP A 111 -3.78 2.97 18.08
C TRP A 111 -4.32 3.82 16.94
N VAL A 112 -4.05 5.14 16.96
CA VAL A 112 -4.38 6.04 15.85
C VAL A 112 -3.48 5.71 14.64
N ALA A 113 -2.18 5.53 14.87
CA ALA A 113 -1.26 5.10 13.80
C ALA A 113 -1.69 3.77 13.18
N LEU A 114 -2.00 2.78 14.02
CA LEU A 114 -2.47 1.46 13.57
C LEU A 114 -3.81 1.56 12.82
N GLY A 115 -4.72 2.43 13.24
CA GLY A 115 -5.99 2.68 12.55
C GLY A 115 -5.80 3.28 11.14
N LEU A 116 -4.89 4.23 11.00
CA LEU A 116 -4.50 4.79 9.69
C LEU A 116 -3.87 3.71 8.81
N TYR A 117 -3.00 2.88 9.39
CA TYR A 117 -2.37 1.76 8.67
C TYR A 117 -3.40 0.70 8.26
N LEU A 118 -4.39 0.40 9.11
CA LEU A 118 -5.51 -0.49 8.78
C LEU A 118 -6.29 0.02 7.56
N CYS A 119 -6.54 1.32 7.47
CA CYS A 119 -7.18 1.90 6.27
C CYS A 119 -6.33 1.65 5.01
N ALA A 120 -5.02 1.90 5.07
CA ALA A 120 -4.11 1.60 3.96
C ALA A 120 -4.12 0.10 3.59
N PHE A 121 -4.12 -0.79 4.60
CA PHE A 121 -4.20 -2.24 4.42
C PHE A 121 -5.49 -2.67 3.70
N ILE A 122 -6.64 -2.12 4.10
CA ILE A 122 -7.92 -2.44 3.44
C ILE A 122 -7.92 -1.95 2.00
N PHE A 123 -7.50 -0.71 1.76
CA PHE A 123 -7.51 -0.12 0.41
C PHE A 123 -6.50 -0.79 -0.53
N VAL A 124 -5.34 -1.23 -0.04
CA VAL A 124 -4.37 -1.95 -0.88
C VAL A 124 -4.90 -3.31 -1.33
N ILE A 125 -5.69 -4.00 -0.51
CA ILE A 125 -6.35 -5.26 -0.89
C ILE A 125 -7.33 -5.01 -2.03
N TYR A 126 -8.20 -3.99 -1.91
CA TYR A 126 -9.16 -3.65 -2.97
C TYR A 126 -8.45 -3.20 -4.26
N ALA A 127 -7.44 -2.34 -4.15
CA ALA A 127 -6.65 -1.92 -5.29
C ALA A 127 -5.95 -3.10 -5.98
N GLY A 128 -5.38 -4.02 -5.19
CA GLY A 128 -4.74 -5.23 -5.70
C GLY A 128 -5.71 -6.16 -6.42
N HIS A 129 -6.91 -6.36 -5.85
CA HIS A 129 -7.96 -7.17 -6.47
C HIS A 129 -8.40 -6.57 -7.83
N LEU A 130 -8.73 -5.28 -7.86
CA LEU A 130 -9.14 -4.60 -9.10
C LEU A 130 -8.01 -4.57 -10.14
N GLY A 131 -6.75 -4.37 -9.70
CA GLY A 131 -5.58 -4.44 -10.56
C GLY A 131 -5.37 -5.82 -11.16
N GLY A 132 -5.57 -6.89 -10.38
CA GLY A 132 -5.54 -8.27 -10.85
C GLY A 132 -6.60 -8.55 -11.90
N MET A 133 -7.85 -8.12 -11.65
CA MET A 133 -8.93 -8.24 -12.63
C MET A 133 -8.64 -7.50 -13.95
N LEU A 134 -8.03 -6.31 -13.87
CA LEU A 134 -7.63 -5.56 -15.06
C LEU A 134 -6.60 -6.32 -15.90
N VAL A 135 -5.61 -6.93 -15.26
CA VAL A 135 -4.58 -7.71 -15.96
C VAL A 135 -5.20 -8.98 -16.58
N GLU A 136 -5.97 -9.73 -15.79
CA GLU A 136 -6.54 -11.01 -16.22
C GLU A 136 -7.56 -10.83 -17.35
N ASN A 137 -8.49 -9.90 -17.22
CA ASN A 137 -9.61 -9.78 -18.14
C ASN A 137 -9.32 -8.93 -19.37
N TYR A 138 -8.37 -7.99 -19.29
CA TYR A 138 -8.18 -6.99 -20.34
C TYR A 138 -6.76 -6.88 -20.89
N LEU A 139 -5.73 -7.43 -20.20
CA LEU A 139 -4.35 -7.40 -20.67
C LEU A 139 -3.82 -8.77 -21.06
N MET A 140 -4.33 -9.85 -20.44
CA MET A 140 -3.93 -11.23 -20.80
C MET A 140 -4.87 -11.90 -21.82
N GLY A 141 -5.96 -11.27 -22.18
CA GLY A 141 -6.93 -11.76 -23.16
C GLY A 141 -6.62 -11.39 -24.62
N ILE A 142 -5.36 -10.94 -24.87
CA ILE A 142 -4.89 -10.57 -26.21
C ILE A 142 -3.90 -11.59 -26.73
#